data_79716647ea7e893ceeea39dced40f199
#
_entry.id   79716647ea7e893ceeea39dced40f199
#
_cell.length_a   1.000
_cell.length_b   1.000
_cell.length_c   1.000
_cell.angle_alpha   90.00
_cell.angle_beta   90.00
_cell.angle_gamma   90.00
#
_symmetry.space_group_name_H-M   'P 1'
#
loop_
_entity.id
_entity.type
_entity.pdbx_description
1 polymer ?
#
loop_
_entity_poly.entity_id
_entity_poly.type
_entity_poly.pdbx_seq_one_letter_code
_entity_poly.pdbx_strand_id
1 'polypeptide(L)'
;MVCPHCASSYCRKKGIRNNKQRAKCLSCKRQFCYPLDESPNKPNQFAKILLFDIETSLMKVFVWGLYKQFIPHTNIIEDWYVISWAAKWLYDDEIQSDVLTSKEAINRDDSRVLESMWKLLNEADIVIAHNGDRFDLRKLNWRFINNEMDPPTPYRSIDTLKIARKEFAAPSYKLDFLTKNFGLHTKLTTDFQLWVDCMDGDKDRLNEMNTYNEQDVIALEDVYLKIRPYIKNHPNLGVLSDMDVCTNCGSERMEETDSVYLTSSNKFIVYRCNGCRTPYIRSKQNVNQYKTNLRSVAR
;
A
#
# COMPACT_ATOMS: atom_id res chain seq x y z
N MET A 1 11.18 2.88 -23.50
CA MET A 1 10.86 3.44 -24.83
C MET A 1 12.01 3.10 -25.78
N VAL A 2 11.72 2.34 -26.85
CA VAL A 2 12.74 1.89 -27.83
C VAL A 2 12.39 2.47 -29.20
N CYS A 3 13.39 2.91 -29.94
CA CYS A 3 13.20 3.47 -31.27
C CYS A 3 12.81 2.36 -32.26
N PRO A 4 11.69 2.45 -32.98
CA PRO A 4 11.24 1.43 -33.92
C PRO A 4 12.13 1.33 -35.17
N HIS A 5 13.02 2.31 -35.39
CA HIS A 5 13.88 2.37 -36.58
C HIS A 5 15.28 1.79 -36.37
N CYS A 6 15.79 1.76 -35.14
CA CYS A 6 17.17 1.29 -34.86
C CYS A 6 17.30 0.59 -33.52
N ALA A 7 16.20 0.24 -32.87
CA ALA A 7 16.14 -0.46 -31.59
C ALA A 7 16.91 0.21 -30.42
N SER A 8 17.35 1.47 -30.58
CA SER A 8 18.06 2.19 -29.52
C SER A 8 17.07 2.65 -28.44
N SER A 9 17.45 2.51 -27.18
CA SER A 9 16.72 3.06 -26.02
C SER A 9 17.03 4.54 -25.79
N TYR A 10 18.01 5.12 -26.48
CA TYR A 10 18.43 6.50 -26.32
C TYR A 10 17.50 7.46 -27.07
N CYS A 11 16.33 7.73 -26.49
CA CYS A 11 15.24 8.51 -27.08
C CYS A 11 14.78 9.64 -26.15
N ARG A 12 14.41 10.80 -26.75
CA ARG A 12 13.90 11.98 -26.03
C ARG A 12 12.43 12.23 -26.39
N LYS A 13 11.55 12.38 -25.39
CA LYS A 13 10.16 12.78 -25.56
C LYS A 13 10.06 14.21 -26.12
N LYS A 14 9.10 14.46 -27.03
CA LYS A 14 8.86 15.75 -27.73
C LYS A 14 7.45 16.30 -27.56
N GLY A 15 6.72 15.85 -26.54
CA GLY A 15 5.34 16.23 -26.26
C GLY A 15 4.31 15.27 -26.87
N ILE A 16 3.04 15.56 -26.64
CA ILE A 16 1.88 14.74 -27.03
C ILE A 16 1.14 15.42 -28.19
N ARG A 17 0.70 14.64 -29.18
CA ARG A 17 -0.18 15.09 -30.25
C ARG A 17 -1.12 13.96 -30.67
N ASN A 18 -2.41 14.25 -30.79
CA ASN A 18 -3.45 13.30 -31.18
C ASN A 18 -3.41 12.00 -30.31
N ASN A 19 -3.32 12.17 -28.98
CA ASN A 19 -3.22 11.09 -28.02
C ASN A 19 -2.04 10.12 -28.24
N LYS A 20 -0.95 10.58 -28.88
CA LYS A 20 0.28 9.83 -29.10
C LYS A 20 1.47 10.60 -28.56
N GLN A 21 2.37 9.93 -27.86
CA GLN A 21 3.64 10.51 -27.43
C GLN A 21 4.57 10.61 -28.64
N ARG A 22 5.01 11.81 -28.96
CA ARG A 22 6.08 12.05 -29.94
C ARG A 22 7.43 11.88 -29.26
N ALA A 23 8.35 11.22 -29.95
CA ALA A 23 9.73 11.05 -29.50
C ALA A 23 10.71 11.23 -30.64
N LYS A 24 11.95 11.59 -30.29
CA LYS A 24 13.09 11.63 -31.23
C LYS A 24 14.17 10.69 -30.72
N CYS A 25 14.60 9.78 -31.57
CA CYS A 25 15.77 8.96 -31.28
C CYS A 25 17.04 9.81 -31.38
N LEU A 26 17.86 9.79 -30.38
CA LEU A 26 19.12 10.52 -30.34
C LEU A 26 20.24 9.80 -31.10
N SER A 27 20.08 8.48 -31.31
CA SER A 27 21.02 7.67 -32.10
C SER A 27 20.80 7.84 -33.61
N CYS A 28 19.62 7.52 -34.15
CA CYS A 28 19.33 7.61 -35.57
C CYS A 28 18.68 8.92 -36.01
N LYS A 29 18.43 9.87 -35.09
CA LYS A 29 17.84 11.20 -35.30
C LYS A 29 16.39 11.21 -35.80
N ARG A 30 15.77 10.06 -36.08
CA ARG A 30 14.38 9.96 -36.56
C ARG A 30 13.37 10.28 -35.47
N GLN A 31 12.26 10.91 -35.88
CA GLN A 31 11.10 11.10 -34.99
C GLN A 31 10.09 9.97 -35.21
N PHE A 32 9.42 9.58 -34.17
CA PHE A 32 8.36 8.59 -34.20
C PHE A 32 7.30 8.92 -33.15
N CYS A 33 6.11 8.38 -33.36
CA CYS A 33 5.02 8.44 -32.39
C CYS A 33 4.76 7.02 -31.90
N TYR A 34 4.51 6.89 -30.63
CA TYR A 34 3.96 5.66 -30.07
C TYR A 34 2.67 6.00 -29.31
N PRO A 35 1.70 5.09 -29.25
CA PRO A 35 0.54 5.32 -28.42
C PRO A 35 1.07 5.79 -27.06
N LEU A 36 0.44 6.80 -26.48
CA LEU A 36 0.61 6.97 -25.05
C LEU A 36 0.29 5.59 -24.51
N ASP A 37 1.29 4.90 -23.96
CA ASP A 37 0.97 3.83 -23.06
C ASP A 37 -0.03 4.46 -22.10
N GLU A 38 -1.29 4.10 -22.26
CA GLU A 38 -2.20 4.18 -21.14
C GLU A 38 -1.47 3.36 -20.11
N SER A 39 -0.79 4.06 -19.19
CA SER A 39 -0.03 3.38 -18.16
C SER A 39 -0.99 2.33 -17.62
N PRO A 40 -0.57 1.06 -17.45
CA PRO A 40 -1.45 0.01 -16.97
C PRO A 40 -2.12 0.35 -15.63
N ASN A 41 -1.81 1.50 -15.12
CA ASN A 41 -2.10 2.03 -13.81
C ASN A 41 -2.59 3.48 -13.85
N LYS A 42 -3.48 3.87 -14.79
CA LYS A 42 -4.30 5.02 -14.46
C LYS A 42 -5.03 4.68 -13.16
N PRO A 43 -4.93 5.57 -12.16
CA PRO A 43 -5.54 5.32 -10.88
C PRO A 43 -7.00 4.95 -11.12
N ASN A 44 -7.44 3.95 -10.41
CA ASN A 44 -8.83 3.62 -10.32
C ASN A 44 -9.58 4.88 -9.89
N GLN A 45 -10.28 5.50 -10.81
CA GLN A 45 -11.06 6.72 -10.57
C GLN A 45 -12.25 6.47 -9.62
N PHE A 46 -12.46 5.21 -9.20
CA PHE A 46 -13.63 4.76 -8.48
C PHE A 46 -13.42 4.58 -6.99
N ALA A 47 -12.18 4.46 -6.50
CA ALA A 47 -11.87 4.29 -5.09
C ALA A 47 -10.68 5.14 -4.68
N LYS A 48 -10.81 5.84 -3.56
CA LYS A 48 -9.70 6.52 -2.88
C LYS A 48 -8.94 5.51 -2.04
N ILE A 49 -7.76 5.10 -2.52
CA ILE A 49 -6.92 4.10 -1.85
C ILE A 49 -5.72 4.82 -1.25
N LEU A 50 -5.65 4.85 0.07
CA LEU A 50 -4.60 5.51 0.84
C LEU A 50 -3.59 4.48 1.34
N LEU A 51 -2.31 4.67 1.01
CA LEU A 51 -1.20 3.98 1.68
C LEU A 51 -0.69 4.90 2.78
N PHE A 52 -0.41 4.36 3.96
CA PHE A 52 0.05 5.18 5.08
C PHE A 52 0.88 4.37 6.07
N ASP A 53 1.66 5.10 6.85
CA ASP A 53 2.45 4.60 7.97
C ASP A 53 2.56 5.67 9.05
N ILE A 54 2.69 5.28 10.33
CA ILE A 54 2.85 6.20 11.45
C ILE A 54 4.06 5.83 12.29
N GLU A 55 4.71 6.84 12.84
CA GLU A 55 5.74 6.67 13.86
C GLU A 55 5.28 7.21 15.21
N THR A 56 5.57 6.46 16.24
CA THR A 56 5.12 6.82 17.60
C THR A 56 6.30 6.90 18.57
N SER A 57 6.16 7.77 19.55
CA SER A 57 7.12 7.88 20.63
C SER A 57 7.23 6.60 21.47
N LEU A 58 8.30 6.51 22.22
CA LEU A 58 8.48 5.51 23.26
C LEU A 58 7.63 5.85 24.48
N MET A 59 7.31 4.83 25.27
CA MET A 59 6.73 5.01 26.60
C MET A 59 7.87 5.18 27.62
N LYS A 60 7.68 6.02 28.63
CA LYS A 60 8.55 6.07 29.81
C LYS A 60 7.87 5.34 30.95
N VAL A 61 8.56 4.36 31.52
CA VAL A 61 8.01 3.48 32.57
C VAL A 61 9.03 3.22 33.66
N PHE A 62 8.56 3.03 34.91
CA PHE A 62 9.39 2.50 35.99
C PHE A 62 9.42 0.98 35.95
N VAL A 63 10.63 0.42 36.01
CA VAL A 63 10.85 -1.03 36.02
C VAL A 63 11.84 -1.40 37.13
N TRP A 64 11.67 -2.61 37.70
CA TRP A 64 12.58 -3.14 38.73
C TRP A 64 13.83 -3.80 38.13
N GLY A 65 13.81 -4.16 36.86
CA GLY A 65 14.91 -4.82 36.18
C GLY A 65 14.72 -4.78 34.66
N LEU A 66 15.63 -5.40 33.88
CA LEU A 66 15.62 -5.32 32.41
C LEU A 66 14.99 -6.55 31.71
N TYR A 67 14.82 -7.67 32.40
CA TYR A 67 14.44 -8.93 31.76
C TYR A 67 13.10 -9.46 32.26
N LYS A 68 12.28 -10.00 31.30
CA LYS A 68 11.06 -10.76 31.54
C LYS A 68 10.10 -10.13 32.57
N GLN A 69 9.82 -8.85 32.41
CA GLN A 69 8.93 -8.13 33.30
C GLN A 69 7.55 -7.94 32.71
N PHE A 70 6.53 -8.08 33.54
CA PHE A 70 5.22 -7.52 33.29
C PHE A 70 5.19 -6.12 33.90
N ILE A 71 4.95 -5.11 33.08
CA ILE A 71 4.90 -3.71 33.51
C ILE A 71 3.42 -3.34 33.70
N PRO A 72 2.96 -3.14 34.93
CA PRO A 72 1.59 -2.69 35.16
C PRO A 72 1.41 -1.26 34.67
N HIS A 73 0.21 -0.92 34.25
CA HIS A 73 -0.10 0.43 33.74
C HIS A 73 0.16 1.55 34.76
N THR A 74 0.12 1.24 36.05
CA THR A 74 0.45 2.17 37.16
C THR A 74 1.92 2.60 37.18
N ASN A 75 2.80 1.88 36.48
CA ASN A 75 4.20 2.22 36.38
C ASN A 75 4.52 3.11 35.15
N ILE A 76 3.50 3.44 34.34
CA ILE A 76 3.67 4.34 33.21
C ILE A 76 3.84 5.77 33.75
N ILE A 77 4.98 6.40 33.42
CA ILE A 77 5.27 7.80 33.71
C ILE A 77 4.70 8.68 32.59
N GLU A 78 4.97 8.26 31.36
CA GLU A 78 4.55 8.94 30.15
C GLU A 78 4.09 7.92 29.12
N ASP A 79 2.84 8.07 28.64
CA ASP A 79 2.30 7.24 27.57
C ASP A 79 2.89 7.65 26.21
N TRP A 80 2.73 6.86 25.19
CA TRP A 80 3.17 7.17 23.83
C TRP A 80 2.21 8.14 23.13
N TYR A 81 2.71 8.82 22.10
CA TYR A 81 1.99 9.73 21.22
C TYR A 81 2.50 9.57 19.78
N VAL A 82 1.79 10.11 18.78
CA VAL A 82 2.22 10.07 17.37
C VAL A 82 3.27 11.14 17.14
N ILE A 83 4.43 10.77 16.58
CA ILE A 83 5.52 11.72 16.22
C ILE A 83 5.32 12.22 14.79
N SER A 84 5.07 11.30 13.86
CA SER A 84 4.87 11.61 12.45
C SER A 84 3.94 10.61 11.79
N TRP A 85 3.43 11.00 10.65
CA TRP A 85 2.79 10.11 9.69
C TRP A 85 3.21 10.49 8.28
N ALA A 86 3.22 9.50 7.40
CA ALA A 86 3.32 9.69 5.97
C ALA A 86 2.20 8.92 5.27
N ALA A 87 1.71 9.47 4.17
CA ALA A 87 0.65 8.86 3.39
C ALA A 87 0.75 9.25 1.92
N LYS A 88 0.18 8.42 1.05
CA LYS A 88 0.11 8.71 -0.37
C LYS A 88 -1.13 8.03 -0.97
N TRP A 89 -1.78 8.68 -1.90
CA TRP A 89 -2.82 8.05 -2.70
C TRP A 89 -2.19 7.07 -3.70
N LEU A 90 -2.79 5.90 -3.84
CA LEU A 90 -2.26 4.87 -4.75
C LEU A 90 -2.12 5.44 -6.18
N TYR A 91 -0.91 5.32 -6.75
CA TYR A 91 -0.49 5.84 -8.04
C TYR A 91 -0.33 7.37 -8.13
N ASP A 92 -0.51 8.11 -7.05
CA ASP A 92 -0.12 9.49 -7.01
C ASP A 92 1.40 9.59 -6.79
N ASP A 93 2.07 10.56 -7.38
CA ASP A 93 3.50 10.79 -7.15
C ASP A 93 3.74 11.66 -5.90
N GLU A 94 2.69 12.33 -5.40
CA GLU A 94 2.76 13.20 -4.23
C GLU A 94 2.63 12.40 -2.93
N ILE A 95 3.61 12.58 -2.05
CA ILE A 95 3.58 12.05 -0.69
C ILE A 95 3.15 13.18 0.23
N GLN A 96 2.17 12.91 1.06
CA GLN A 96 1.74 13.80 2.13
C GLN A 96 2.33 13.29 3.44
N SER A 97 2.87 14.17 4.24
CA SER A 97 3.43 13.82 5.53
C SER A 97 3.26 14.96 6.51
N ASP A 98 3.28 14.63 7.78
CA ASP A 98 3.28 15.60 8.86
C ASP A 98 4.09 15.06 10.03
N VAL A 99 4.80 15.95 10.70
CA VAL A 99 5.66 15.64 11.84
C VAL A 99 5.48 16.70 12.92
N LEU A 100 5.67 16.34 14.16
CA LEU A 100 5.59 17.27 15.26
C LEU A 100 6.65 18.36 15.13
N THR A 101 6.29 19.56 15.55
CA THR A 101 7.28 20.61 15.84
C THR A 101 8.02 20.28 17.12
N SER A 102 9.21 20.88 17.32
CA SER A 102 9.96 20.72 18.57
C SER A 102 9.12 21.01 19.82
N LYS A 103 8.29 22.04 19.77
CA LYS A 103 7.41 22.40 20.89
C LYS A 103 6.34 21.35 21.15
N GLU A 104 5.70 20.83 20.12
CA GLU A 104 4.68 19.77 20.23
C GLU A 104 5.29 18.48 20.76
N ALA A 105 6.49 18.09 20.28
CA ALA A 105 7.19 16.90 20.74
C ALA A 105 7.54 16.98 22.25
N ILE A 106 8.09 18.10 22.71
CA ILE A 106 8.38 18.34 24.12
C ILE A 106 7.11 18.33 24.97
N ASN A 107 6.02 18.94 24.47
CA ASN A 107 4.73 18.99 25.17
C ASN A 107 3.93 17.69 25.00
N ARG A 108 4.37 16.77 24.14
CA ARG A 108 3.69 15.49 23.83
C ARG A 108 2.28 15.72 23.27
N ASP A 109 2.13 16.80 22.50
CA ASP A 109 0.86 17.21 21.88
C ASP A 109 0.86 16.80 20.40
N ASP A 110 0.17 15.72 20.09
CA ASP A 110 0.02 15.20 18.74
C ASP A 110 -1.31 15.59 18.06
N SER A 111 -2.09 16.48 18.67
CA SER A 111 -3.43 16.84 18.20
C SER A 111 -3.45 17.31 16.74
N ARG A 112 -2.50 18.16 16.34
CA ARG A 112 -2.42 18.69 14.97
C ARG A 112 -2.09 17.60 13.93
N VAL A 113 -1.10 16.75 14.20
CA VAL A 113 -0.75 15.67 13.28
C VAL A 113 -1.82 14.58 13.22
N LEU A 114 -2.57 14.39 14.29
CA LEU A 114 -3.74 13.51 14.30
C LEU A 114 -4.89 14.08 13.44
N GLU A 115 -5.18 15.39 13.56
CA GLU A 115 -6.22 16.03 12.74
C GLU A 115 -5.90 15.95 11.25
N SER A 116 -4.65 16.19 10.85
CA SER A 116 -4.23 16.08 9.44
C SER A 116 -4.34 14.65 8.93
N MET A 117 -3.92 13.62 9.69
CA MET A 117 -4.07 12.22 9.32
C MET A 117 -5.52 11.76 9.29
N TRP A 118 -6.34 12.21 10.26
CA TRP A 118 -7.77 11.91 10.31
C TRP A 118 -8.49 12.34 9.03
N LYS A 119 -8.17 13.53 8.48
CA LYS A 119 -8.77 14.04 7.23
C LYS A 119 -8.52 13.08 6.08
N LEU A 120 -7.30 12.53 5.94
CA LEU A 120 -6.97 11.56 4.89
C LEU A 120 -7.71 10.24 5.08
N LEU A 121 -7.75 9.72 6.32
CA LEU A 121 -8.49 8.49 6.63
C LEU A 121 -9.99 8.67 6.37
N ASN A 122 -10.54 9.84 6.68
CA ASN A 122 -11.96 10.15 6.47
C ASN A 122 -12.35 10.24 4.98
N GLU A 123 -11.39 10.49 4.10
CA GLU A 123 -11.58 10.50 2.65
C GLU A 123 -11.38 9.13 1.99
N ALA A 124 -10.69 8.20 2.65
CA ALA A 124 -10.29 6.95 2.07
C ALA A 124 -11.43 5.93 2.01
N ASP A 125 -11.59 5.25 0.87
CA ASP A 125 -12.43 4.05 0.75
C ASP A 125 -11.69 2.79 1.21
N ILE A 126 -10.38 2.75 0.92
CA ILE A 126 -9.47 1.66 1.27
C ILE A 126 -8.19 2.24 1.84
N VAL A 127 -7.72 1.66 2.93
CA VAL A 127 -6.42 2.00 3.53
C VAL A 127 -5.48 0.80 3.45
N ILE A 128 -4.21 1.06 3.18
CA ILE A 128 -3.16 0.04 3.07
C ILE A 128 -2.05 0.40 4.03
N ALA A 129 -1.64 -0.56 4.88
CA ALA A 129 -0.52 -0.40 5.77
C ALA A 129 0.21 -1.74 5.98
N HIS A 130 1.42 -1.71 6.55
CA HIS A 130 2.17 -2.91 6.88
C HIS A 130 2.09 -3.22 8.39
N ASN A 131 1.30 -4.20 8.80
CA ASN A 131 0.86 -4.47 10.17
C ASN A 131 -0.17 -3.44 10.70
N GLY A 132 -0.78 -2.69 9.82
CA GLY A 132 -1.67 -1.57 10.17
C GLY A 132 -2.85 -1.96 11.03
N ASP A 133 -3.46 -3.12 10.79
CA ASP A 133 -4.61 -3.58 11.58
C ASP A 133 -4.26 -3.84 13.06
N ARG A 134 -3.02 -4.13 13.38
CA ARG A 134 -2.56 -4.40 14.77
C ARG A 134 -1.84 -3.22 15.40
N PHE A 135 -1.23 -2.36 14.59
CA PHE A 135 -0.41 -1.25 15.07
C PHE A 135 -1.05 0.09 14.70
N ASP A 136 -0.91 0.54 13.48
CA ASP A 136 -1.23 1.92 13.06
C ASP A 136 -2.68 2.30 13.36
N LEU A 137 -3.63 1.53 12.86
CA LEU A 137 -5.06 1.84 13.02
C LEU A 137 -5.51 1.79 14.49
N ARG A 138 -4.97 0.85 15.28
CA ARG A 138 -5.31 0.79 16.71
C ARG A 138 -4.73 1.96 17.48
N LYS A 139 -3.49 2.35 17.15
CA LYS A 139 -2.84 3.49 17.78
C LYS A 139 -3.55 4.79 17.41
N LEU A 140 -3.87 5.00 16.13
CA LEU A 140 -4.64 6.16 15.69
C LEU A 140 -6.02 6.23 16.38
N ASN A 141 -6.78 5.13 16.40
CA ASN A 141 -8.08 5.09 17.07
C ASN A 141 -7.99 5.43 18.56
N TRP A 142 -6.93 4.94 19.24
CA TRP A 142 -6.68 5.28 20.65
C TRP A 142 -6.38 6.76 20.84
N ARG A 143 -5.57 7.33 19.94
CA ARG A 143 -5.26 8.76 20.01
C ARG A 143 -6.44 9.64 19.60
N PHE A 144 -7.23 9.22 18.62
CA PHE A 144 -8.46 9.94 18.24
C PHE A 144 -9.43 10.06 19.41
N ILE A 145 -9.76 8.96 20.08
CA ILE A 145 -10.68 8.99 21.23
C ILE A 145 -10.14 9.82 22.40
N ASN A 146 -8.82 9.77 22.65
CA ASN A 146 -8.19 10.56 23.70
C ASN A 146 -8.16 12.07 23.38
N ASN A 147 -8.24 12.44 22.10
CA ASN A 147 -8.33 13.84 21.65
C ASN A 147 -9.76 14.25 21.30
N GLU A 148 -10.77 13.50 21.78
CA GLU A 148 -12.20 13.80 21.58
C GLU A 148 -12.60 13.89 20.10
N MET A 149 -11.89 13.22 19.21
CA MET A 149 -12.17 13.15 17.78
C MET A 149 -13.12 12.00 17.47
N ASP A 150 -14.09 12.25 16.60
CA ASP A 150 -14.97 11.22 16.07
C ASP A 150 -14.20 10.20 15.23
N PRO A 151 -14.66 8.94 15.13
CA PRO A 151 -14.08 7.99 14.21
C PRO A 151 -14.23 8.48 12.75
N PRO A 152 -13.22 8.27 11.88
CA PRO A 152 -13.35 8.61 10.46
C PRO A 152 -14.44 7.77 9.77
N THR A 153 -14.84 8.17 8.58
CA THR A 153 -15.77 7.41 7.72
C THR A 153 -15.25 5.97 7.56
N PRO A 154 -16.15 4.96 7.60
CA PRO A 154 -15.72 3.56 7.47
C PRO A 154 -15.00 3.27 6.15
N TYR A 155 -13.84 2.71 6.24
CA TYR A 155 -12.99 2.25 5.13
C TYR A 155 -12.69 0.75 5.22
N ARG A 156 -12.18 0.16 4.15
CA ARG A 156 -11.66 -1.22 4.16
C ARG A 156 -10.14 -1.19 4.35
N SER A 157 -9.61 -2.05 5.21
CA SER A 157 -8.16 -2.16 5.41
C SER A 157 -7.55 -3.33 4.63
N ILE A 158 -6.35 -3.12 4.11
CA ILE A 158 -5.47 -4.11 3.51
C ILE A 158 -4.16 -4.11 4.31
N ASP A 159 -3.94 -5.14 5.11
CA ASP A 159 -2.71 -5.31 5.88
C ASP A 159 -1.73 -6.21 5.11
N THR A 160 -0.70 -5.60 4.53
CA THR A 160 0.29 -6.30 3.69
C THR A 160 1.10 -7.34 4.46
N LEU A 161 1.33 -7.15 5.78
CA LEU A 161 1.99 -8.15 6.63
C LEU A 161 1.13 -9.40 6.81
N LYS A 162 -0.17 -9.24 7.07
CA LYS A 162 -1.11 -10.36 7.20
C LYS A 162 -1.19 -11.16 5.91
N ILE A 163 -1.25 -10.46 4.77
CA ILE A 163 -1.28 -11.09 3.46
C ILE A 163 0.02 -11.85 3.21
N ALA A 164 1.18 -11.22 3.45
CA ALA A 164 2.47 -11.85 3.23
C ALA A 164 2.62 -13.14 4.08
N ARG A 165 2.21 -13.11 5.35
CA ARG A 165 2.22 -14.29 6.23
C ARG A 165 1.26 -15.39 5.79
N LYS A 166 0.13 -15.03 5.21
CA LYS A 166 -0.89 -15.99 4.79
C LYS A 166 -0.56 -16.67 3.47
N GLU A 167 -0.01 -15.92 2.51
CA GLU A 167 0.12 -16.39 1.13
C GLU A 167 1.55 -16.86 0.80
N PHE A 168 2.55 -16.51 1.62
CA PHE A 168 3.96 -16.83 1.35
C PHE A 168 4.65 -17.47 2.53
N ALA A 169 5.60 -18.39 2.25
CA ALA A 169 6.52 -18.97 3.23
C ALA A 169 7.88 -18.25 3.15
N ALA A 170 7.92 -16.98 3.55
CA ALA A 170 9.13 -16.17 3.51
C ALA A 170 9.95 -16.29 4.81
N PRO A 171 11.30 -16.20 4.76
CA PRO A 171 12.16 -16.20 5.96
C PRO A 171 11.87 -15.04 6.90
N SER A 172 11.42 -13.89 6.37
CA SER A 172 10.99 -12.73 7.13
C SER A 172 9.85 -12.01 6.41
N TYR A 173 8.98 -11.38 7.18
CA TYR A 173 7.85 -10.59 6.67
C TYR A 173 8.00 -9.10 6.99
N LYS A 174 9.17 -8.66 7.46
CA LYS A 174 9.46 -7.23 7.65
C LYS A 174 9.45 -6.52 6.31
N LEU A 175 8.97 -5.28 6.28
CA LEU A 175 8.88 -4.48 5.05
C LEU A 175 10.24 -4.38 4.35
N ASP A 176 11.31 -4.07 5.09
CA ASP A 176 12.69 -4.02 4.59
C ASP A 176 13.16 -5.34 3.96
N PHE A 177 12.82 -6.50 4.55
CA PHE A 177 13.16 -7.79 3.97
C PHE A 177 12.42 -8.03 2.64
N LEU A 178 11.11 -7.72 2.61
CA LEU A 178 10.30 -7.93 1.41
C LEU A 178 10.77 -7.04 0.26
N THR A 179 11.06 -5.76 0.52
CA THR A 179 11.59 -4.85 -0.50
C THR A 179 12.91 -5.31 -1.07
N LYS A 180 13.87 -5.69 -0.22
CA LYS A 180 15.17 -6.24 -0.64
C LYS A 180 15.03 -7.52 -1.45
N ASN A 181 14.20 -8.45 -0.97
CA ASN A 181 13.99 -9.75 -1.63
C ASN A 181 13.30 -9.59 -3.00
N PHE A 182 12.43 -8.60 -3.15
CA PHE A 182 11.75 -8.33 -4.42
C PHE A 182 12.55 -7.44 -5.39
N GLY A 183 13.74 -6.96 -4.99
CA GLY A 183 14.57 -6.04 -5.78
C GLY A 183 13.92 -4.64 -5.94
N LEU A 184 13.20 -4.19 -4.92
CA LEU A 184 12.52 -2.90 -4.85
C LEU A 184 13.36 -1.84 -4.11
N HIS A 185 12.83 -0.64 -3.94
CA HIS A 185 13.50 0.41 -3.18
C HIS A 185 13.82 -0.05 -1.75
N THR A 186 15.03 0.27 -1.29
CA THR A 186 15.49 -0.12 0.04
C THR A 186 15.09 0.94 1.05
N LYS A 187 14.64 0.47 2.21
CA LYS A 187 14.36 1.29 3.38
C LYS A 187 15.62 1.96 3.92
N LEU A 188 15.49 3.18 4.45
CA LEU A 188 16.54 3.82 5.26
C LEU A 188 16.75 3.05 6.56
N THR A 189 17.98 2.99 7.03
CA THR A 189 18.29 2.41 8.35
C THR A 189 18.24 3.51 9.40
N THR A 190 17.55 3.23 10.49
CA THR A 190 17.48 4.12 11.65
C THR A 190 18.02 3.43 12.89
N ASP A 191 18.39 4.21 13.89
CA ASP A 191 18.79 3.73 15.20
C ASP A 191 17.74 4.11 16.28
N PHE A 192 17.86 3.50 17.44
CA PHE A 192 16.96 3.78 18.56
C PHE A 192 17.04 5.24 19.03
N GLN A 193 18.21 5.88 18.89
CA GLN A 193 18.45 7.24 19.34
C GLN A 193 17.58 8.26 18.58
N LEU A 194 17.23 7.99 17.32
CA LEU A 194 16.34 8.84 16.54
C LEU A 194 15.00 9.11 17.28
N TRP A 195 14.40 8.07 17.87
CA TRP A 195 13.15 8.25 18.63
C TRP A 195 13.35 9.09 19.89
N VAL A 196 14.45 8.88 20.60
CA VAL A 196 14.78 9.65 21.82
C VAL A 196 14.96 11.13 21.48
N ASP A 197 15.76 11.43 20.47
CA ASP A 197 16.05 12.80 20.04
C ASP A 197 14.76 13.51 19.53
N CYS A 198 13.88 12.80 18.80
CA CYS A 198 12.57 13.32 18.42
C CYS A 198 11.72 13.69 19.63
N MET A 199 11.72 12.85 20.67
CA MET A 199 10.97 13.12 21.91
C MET A 199 11.53 14.32 22.69
N ASP A 200 12.82 14.58 22.56
CA ASP A 200 13.49 15.74 23.15
C ASP A 200 13.31 17.02 22.30
N GLY A 201 12.61 16.91 21.16
CA GLY A 201 12.26 18.03 20.31
C GLY A 201 13.39 18.50 19.38
N ASP A 202 14.35 17.62 19.08
CA ASP A 202 15.40 17.94 18.10
C ASP A 202 14.77 18.06 16.70
N LYS A 203 14.88 19.25 16.13
CA LYS A 203 14.25 19.60 14.85
C LYS A 203 14.83 18.82 13.68
N ASP A 204 16.12 18.59 13.66
CA ASP A 204 16.78 17.88 12.55
C ASP A 204 16.40 16.39 12.57
N ARG A 205 16.31 15.82 13.77
CA ARG A 205 15.88 14.43 13.97
C ARG A 205 14.40 14.25 13.67
N LEU A 206 13.54 15.21 13.98
CA LEU A 206 12.13 15.20 13.56
C LEU A 206 12.00 15.23 12.04
N ASN A 207 12.79 16.01 11.33
CA ASN A 207 12.83 16.01 9.86
C ASN A 207 13.36 14.68 9.30
N GLU A 208 14.35 14.08 9.93
CA GLU A 208 14.86 12.75 9.57
C GLU A 208 13.79 11.69 9.76
N MET A 209 13.04 11.73 10.87
CA MET A 209 11.91 10.83 11.13
C MET A 209 10.83 10.96 10.05
N ASN A 210 10.51 12.19 9.64
CA ASN A 210 9.56 12.42 8.56
C ASN A 210 10.01 11.79 7.23
N THR A 211 11.26 12.02 6.85
CA THR A 211 11.86 11.43 5.64
C THR A 211 11.87 9.90 5.71
N TYR A 212 12.18 9.35 6.88
CA TYR A 212 12.14 7.90 7.11
C TYR A 212 10.73 7.34 6.88
N ASN A 213 9.71 7.97 7.44
CA ASN A 213 8.32 7.56 7.31
C ASN A 213 7.83 7.66 5.84
N GLU A 214 8.19 8.72 5.10
CA GLU A 214 7.91 8.86 3.67
C GLU A 214 8.50 7.71 2.84
N GLN A 215 9.72 7.27 3.14
CA GLN A 215 10.35 6.14 2.46
C GLN A 215 9.64 4.81 2.76
N ASP A 216 9.10 4.65 3.96
CA ASP A 216 8.32 3.47 4.31
C ASP A 216 7.02 3.38 3.52
N VAL A 217 6.36 4.49 3.24
CA VAL A 217 5.16 4.53 2.39
C VAL A 217 5.47 4.20 0.92
N ILE A 218 6.61 4.66 0.38
CA ILE A 218 7.07 4.27 -0.96
C ILE A 218 7.31 2.76 -1.02
N ALA A 219 8.03 2.24 -0.04
CA ALA A 219 8.32 0.81 0.08
C ALA A 219 7.04 -0.03 0.23
N LEU A 220 6.06 0.49 0.97
CA LEU A 220 4.74 -0.13 1.15
C LEU A 220 3.97 -0.23 -0.16
N GLU A 221 3.96 0.83 -0.99
CA GLU A 221 3.31 0.80 -2.31
C GLU A 221 3.94 -0.26 -3.21
N ASP A 222 5.26 -0.26 -3.30
CA ASP A 222 6.00 -1.24 -4.10
C ASP A 222 5.69 -2.69 -3.69
N VAL A 223 5.70 -2.97 -2.38
CA VAL A 223 5.38 -4.30 -1.85
C VAL A 223 3.91 -4.64 -2.11
N TYR A 224 2.97 -3.71 -1.86
CA TYR A 224 1.56 -3.93 -2.16
C TYR A 224 1.33 -4.27 -3.63
N LEU A 225 1.88 -3.49 -4.55
CA LEU A 225 1.73 -3.73 -5.99
C LEU A 225 2.28 -5.10 -6.40
N LYS A 226 3.36 -5.54 -5.78
CA LYS A 226 3.98 -6.84 -6.04
C LYS A 226 3.14 -8.02 -5.55
N ILE A 227 2.55 -7.91 -4.33
CA ILE A 227 1.77 -8.98 -3.73
C ILE A 227 0.28 -8.94 -4.12
N ARG A 228 -0.20 -7.83 -4.67
CA ARG A 228 -1.61 -7.62 -5.03
C ARG A 228 -2.25 -8.77 -5.82
N PRO A 229 -1.58 -9.41 -6.80
CA PRO A 229 -2.16 -10.55 -7.53
C PRO A 229 -2.51 -11.77 -6.67
N TYR A 230 -1.95 -11.86 -5.47
CA TYR A 230 -2.14 -12.96 -4.53
C TYR A 230 -3.20 -12.65 -3.46
N ILE A 231 -3.73 -11.41 -3.42
CA ILE A 231 -4.73 -11.00 -2.42
C ILE A 231 -6.09 -11.56 -2.81
N LYS A 232 -6.52 -12.62 -2.14
CA LYS A 232 -7.80 -13.30 -2.40
C LYS A 232 -9.02 -12.49 -1.97
N ASN A 233 -8.90 -11.71 -0.90
CA ASN A 233 -9.98 -10.93 -0.31
C ASN A 233 -9.77 -9.42 -0.51
N HIS A 234 -9.20 -9.04 -1.65
CA HIS A 234 -9.10 -7.62 -2.01
C HIS A 234 -10.51 -7.02 -2.10
N PRO A 235 -10.75 -5.81 -1.54
CA PRO A 235 -12.00 -5.10 -1.77
C PRO A 235 -12.31 -5.03 -3.28
N ASN A 236 -13.54 -5.33 -3.66
CA ASN A 236 -13.91 -5.39 -5.07
C ASN A 236 -14.10 -3.96 -5.62
N LEU A 237 -13.13 -3.48 -6.37
CA LEU A 237 -13.17 -2.16 -7.00
C LEU A 237 -14.28 -2.04 -8.06
N GLY A 238 -14.73 -3.15 -8.65
CA GLY A 238 -15.86 -3.18 -9.58
C GLY A 238 -17.17 -2.78 -8.94
N VAL A 239 -17.35 -3.01 -7.63
CA VAL A 239 -18.57 -2.59 -6.91
C VAL A 239 -18.66 -1.05 -6.82
N LEU A 240 -17.52 -0.37 -6.78
CA LEU A 240 -17.47 1.09 -6.70
C LEU A 240 -17.61 1.76 -8.08
N SER A 241 -17.47 1.01 -9.17
CA SER A 241 -17.49 1.52 -10.54
C SER A 241 -18.75 1.17 -11.33
N ASP A 242 -19.58 0.26 -10.82
CA ASP A 242 -20.70 -0.37 -11.56
C ASP A 242 -20.29 -1.00 -12.91
N MET A 243 -19.01 -1.35 -13.05
CA MET A 243 -18.42 -1.88 -14.27
C MET A 243 -17.81 -3.26 -14.07
N ASP A 244 -17.75 -4.07 -15.13
CA ASP A 244 -17.08 -5.39 -15.13
C ASP A 244 -15.56 -5.21 -15.26
N VAL A 245 -14.93 -4.82 -14.17
CA VAL A 245 -13.50 -4.53 -14.07
C VAL A 245 -12.78 -5.50 -13.13
N CYS A 246 -11.47 -5.53 -13.22
CA CYS A 246 -10.64 -6.27 -12.28
C CYS A 246 -10.92 -5.85 -10.84
N THR A 247 -11.32 -6.77 -9.98
CA THR A 247 -11.66 -6.48 -8.58
C THR A 247 -10.49 -5.88 -7.79
N ASN A 248 -9.24 -6.19 -8.18
CA ASN A 248 -8.04 -5.77 -7.43
C ASN A 248 -7.39 -4.48 -7.96
N CYS A 249 -7.60 -4.11 -9.24
CA CYS A 249 -6.95 -2.92 -9.79
C CYS A 249 -7.85 -2.04 -10.67
N GLY A 250 -9.11 -2.42 -10.87
CA GLY A 250 -10.05 -1.64 -11.68
C GLY A 250 -9.81 -1.67 -13.20
N SER A 251 -8.87 -2.48 -13.70
CA SER A 251 -8.60 -2.58 -15.14
C SER A 251 -9.71 -3.33 -15.87
N GLU A 252 -10.15 -2.84 -17.01
CA GLU A 252 -11.10 -3.54 -17.92
C GLU A 252 -10.41 -4.63 -18.75
N ARG A 253 -9.09 -4.64 -18.83
CA ARG A 253 -8.32 -5.53 -19.69
C ARG A 253 -8.14 -6.89 -19.06
N MET A 254 -9.01 -7.81 -19.45
CA MET A 254 -8.99 -9.22 -19.03
C MET A 254 -8.67 -10.10 -20.23
N GLU A 255 -7.73 -11.02 -20.07
CA GLU A 255 -7.32 -11.98 -21.09
C GLU A 255 -7.77 -13.37 -20.69
N GLU A 256 -8.44 -14.09 -21.62
CA GLU A 256 -8.76 -15.49 -21.45
C GLU A 256 -7.47 -16.31 -21.56
N THR A 257 -7.33 -17.29 -20.69
CA THR A 257 -6.17 -18.19 -20.69
C THR A 257 -6.61 -19.61 -21.13
N ASP A 258 -5.67 -20.43 -21.58
CA ASP A 258 -5.93 -21.85 -21.89
C ASP A 258 -6.15 -22.69 -20.62
N SER A 259 -6.08 -22.07 -19.44
CA SER A 259 -6.21 -22.74 -18.15
C SER A 259 -7.65 -22.88 -17.72
N VAL A 260 -7.94 -23.96 -16.98
CA VAL A 260 -9.24 -24.19 -16.38
C VAL A 260 -9.12 -24.33 -14.87
N TYR A 261 -10.12 -23.83 -14.17
CA TYR A 261 -10.28 -24.01 -12.73
C TYR A 261 -11.40 -25.00 -12.46
N LEU A 262 -11.11 -26.02 -11.67
CA LEU A 262 -12.04 -27.08 -11.32
C LEU A 262 -12.52 -26.92 -9.88
N THR A 263 -13.82 -27.02 -9.69
CA THR A 263 -14.42 -27.25 -8.37
C THR A 263 -14.96 -28.67 -8.31
N SER A 264 -15.48 -29.09 -7.17
CA SER A 264 -16.08 -30.43 -7.03
C SER A 264 -17.21 -30.72 -8.02
N SER A 265 -17.84 -29.70 -8.59
CA SER A 265 -19.02 -29.85 -9.44
C SER A 265 -18.99 -29.03 -10.73
N ASN A 266 -18.01 -28.17 -10.96
CA ASN A 266 -17.98 -27.29 -12.11
C ASN A 266 -16.57 -27.09 -12.65
N LYS A 267 -16.49 -26.75 -13.94
CA LYS A 267 -15.29 -26.33 -14.65
C LYS A 267 -15.47 -24.89 -15.10
N PHE A 268 -14.44 -24.05 -14.89
CA PHE A 268 -14.46 -22.63 -15.25
C PHE A 268 -13.26 -22.29 -16.13
N ILE A 269 -13.45 -21.36 -17.05
CA ILE A 269 -12.35 -20.77 -17.80
C ILE A 269 -11.66 -19.75 -16.90
N VAL A 270 -10.32 -19.74 -16.92
CA VAL A 270 -9.51 -18.79 -16.18
C VAL A 270 -9.19 -17.58 -17.05
N TYR A 271 -9.43 -16.41 -16.52
CA TYR A 271 -9.03 -15.12 -17.07
C TYR A 271 -7.89 -14.54 -16.26
N ARG A 272 -7.06 -13.71 -16.86
CA ARG A 272 -6.00 -12.99 -16.18
C ARG A 272 -6.09 -11.49 -16.48
N CYS A 273 -6.01 -10.68 -15.43
CA CYS A 273 -5.96 -9.23 -15.61
C CYS A 273 -4.64 -8.80 -16.22
N ASN A 274 -4.66 -8.03 -17.32
CA ASN A 274 -3.46 -7.51 -17.94
C ASN A 274 -2.84 -6.35 -17.16
N GLY A 275 -3.61 -5.68 -16.29
CA GLY A 275 -3.11 -4.61 -15.42
C GLY A 275 -2.31 -5.12 -14.23
N CYS A 276 -2.86 -6.01 -13.41
CA CYS A 276 -2.24 -6.48 -12.17
C CYS A 276 -1.90 -7.96 -12.14
N ARG A 277 -2.17 -8.71 -13.22
CA ARG A 277 -1.91 -10.15 -13.37
C ARG A 277 -2.72 -11.06 -12.43
N THR A 278 -3.71 -10.54 -11.69
CA THR A 278 -4.59 -11.36 -10.86
C THR A 278 -5.38 -12.35 -11.71
N PRO A 279 -5.44 -13.65 -11.33
CA PRO A 279 -6.23 -14.63 -12.02
C PRO A 279 -7.70 -14.56 -11.56
N TYR A 280 -8.64 -14.75 -12.49
CA TYR A 280 -10.08 -14.77 -12.24
C TYR A 280 -10.76 -15.97 -12.90
N ILE A 281 -11.89 -16.33 -12.32
CA ILE A 281 -12.87 -17.20 -12.99
C ILE A 281 -14.13 -16.37 -13.24
N ARG A 282 -14.67 -16.41 -14.46
CA ARG A 282 -15.94 -15.74 -14.75
C ARG A 282 -17.11 -16.51 -14.15
N SER A 283 -18.03 -15.81 -13.51
CA SER A 283 -19.23 -16.42 -12.98
C SER A 283 -20.15 -16.91 -14.10
N LYS A 284 -20.80 -17.95 -13.83
CA LYS A 284 -21.74 -18.90 -14.44
C LYS A 284 -22.46 -18.61 -15.76
N GLN A 285 -22.55 -17.42 -16.31
CA GLN A 285 -23.43 -17.17 -17.46
C GLN A 285 -23.05 -17.93 -18.74
N ASN A 286 -21.80 -18.44 -18.83
CA ASN A 286 -21.32 -19.09 -20.07
C ASN A 286 -20.74 -20.51 -19.88
N VAL A 287 -20.91 -21.19 -18.73
CA VAL A 287 -20.21 -22.44 -18.43
C VAL A 287 -21.16 -23.63 -18.24
N ASN A 288 -22.41 -23.52 -18.66
CA ASN A 288 -23.39 -24.67 -18.60
C ASN A 288 -22.96 -25.91 -19.40
N GLN A 289 -21.92 -25.78 -20.22
CA GLN A 289 -21.42 -26.91 -21.06
C GLN A 289 -20.63 -27.96 -20.25
N TYR A 290 -20.20 -27.65 -19.03
CA TYR A 290 -19.28 -28.50 -18.26
C TYR A 290 -19.82 -28.93 -16.89
N LYS A 291 -21.11 -28.83 -16.65
CA LYS A 291 -21.70 -29.37 -15.42
C LYS A 291 -21.61 -30.90 -15.42
N THR A 292 -21.04 -31.43 -14.35
CA THR A 292 -21.17 -32.87 -14.06
C THR A 292 -22.07 -33.07 -12.86
N ASN A 293 -22.93 -34.11 -12.96
CA ASN A 293 -23.75 -34.54 -11.83
C ASN A 293 -23.03 -35.54 -10.93
N LEU A 294 -21.81 -35.95 -11.31
CA LEU A 294 -20.98 -36.84 -10.50
C LEU A 294 -20.36 -36.09 -9.35
N ARG A 295 -20.51 -36.63 -8.15
CA ARG A 295 -19.86 -36.10 -6.92
C ARG A 295 -19.05 -37.19 -6.26
N SER A 296 -17.83 -36.89 -5.85
CA SER A 296 -17.07 -37.79 -5.00
C SER A 296 -17.78 -37.97 -3.65
N VAL A 297 -17.93 -39.20 -3.22
CA VAL A 297 -18.41 -39.58 -1.88
C VAL A 297 -17.27 -39.96 -0.95
N ALA A 298 -16.02 -39.90 -1.42
CA ALA A 298 -14.83 -40.07 -0.57
C ALA A 298 -14.70 -38.87 0.40
N ARG A 299 -14.55 -39.19 1.67
CA ARG A 299 -14.31 -38.22 2.76
C ARG A 299 -12.83 -38.07 3.02
#